data_fb8d91feba195d428037645a65ad90e4
#
_entry.id   fb8d91feba195d428037645a65ad90e4
#
_cell.length_a   1.000
_cell.length_b   1.000
_cell.length_c   1.000
_cell.angle_alpha   90.00
_cell.angle_beta   90.00
_cell.angle_gamma   90.00
#
_symmetry.space_group_name_H-M   'P 1'
#
loop_
_entity.id
_entity.type
_entity.pdbx_description
1 polymer ?
#
loop_
_entity_poly.entity_id
_entity_poly.type
_entity_poly.pdbx_seq_one_letter_code
_entity_poly.pdbx_strand_id
1 'polypeptide(L)' 'MKFDKPIALAADHGGYELKEAIKAHLDELGIAYTDFGTDSTASVDYPDYAVKGCRAVQDGSCALAILCCGT' A
#
# COMPACT_ATOMS: atom_id res chain seq x y z
N MET A 1 14.50 -6.18 9.35
CA MET A 1 14.21 -6.81 8.04
C MET A 1 14.26 -5.77 6.95
N LYS A 2 14.92 -6.08 5.84
CA LYS A 2 15.03 -5.14 4.72
C LYS A 2 14.71 -5.85 3.42
N PHE A 3 14.09 -5.12 2.52
CA PHE A 3 13.82 -5.59 1.16
C PHE A 3 14.62 -4.74 0.19
N ASP A 4 15.03 -5.33 -0.93
CA ASP A 4 15.77 -4.61 -1.97
C ASP A 4 14.91 -3.54 -2.65
N LYS A 5 13.60 -3.71 -2.59
CA LYS A 5 12.63 -2.82 -3.23
C LYS A 5 11.57 -2.42 -2.22
N PRO A 6 10.88 -1.29 -2.43
CA PRO A 6 9.84 -0.86 -1.49
C PRO A 6 8.65 -1.82 -1.49
N ILE A 7 7.85 -1.74 -0.43
CA ILE A 7 6.59 -2.45 -0.32
C ILE A 7 5.49 -1.56 -0.90
N ALA A 8 4.66 -2.12 -1.78
CA ALA A 8 3.51 -1.39 -2.31
C ALA A 8 2.37 -1.44 -1.29
N LEU A 9 1.79 -0.29 -1.01
CA LEU A 9 0.63 -0.19 -0.11
C LEU A 9 -0.54 0.38 -0.88
N ALA A 10 -1.71 -0.21 -0.71
CA ALA A 10 -2.94 0.30 -1.31
C ALA A 10 -4.11 -0.02 -0.41
N ALA A 11 -5.13 0.84 -0.42
CA ALA A 11 -6.29 0.67 0.44
C ALA A 11 -7.51 1.35 -0.19
N ASP A 12 -8.70 0.80 0.10
CA ASP A 12 -9.92 1.53 -0.17
C ASP A 12 -10.17 2.53 0.96
N HIS A 13 -11.29 3.28 0.87
CA HIS A 13 -11.60 4.29 1.88
C HIS A 13 -11.79 3.68 3.27
N GLY A 14 -12.26 2.44 3.36
CA GLY A 14 -12.43 1.74 4.65
C GLY A 14 -11.13 1.22 5.22
N GLY A 15 -10.12 0.99 4.38
CA GLY A 15 -8.82 0.52 4.81
C GLY A 15 -7.78 1.62 5.00
N TYR A 16 -8.16 2.87 4.81
CA TYR A 16 -7.23 3.99 4.83
C TYR A 16 -6.48 4.11 6.16
N GLU A 17 -7.20 4.04 7.28
CA GLU A 17 -6.58 4.20 8.60
C GLU A 17 -5.60 3.06 8.89
N LEU A 18 -5.96 1.84 8.49
CA LEU A 18 -5.05 0.70 8.65
C LEU A 18 -3.80 0.87 7.80
N LYS A 19 -3.95 1.36 6.56
CA LYS A 19 -2.80 1.62 5.70
C LYS A 19 -1.86 2.64 6.35
N GLU A 20 -2.41 3.72 6.91
CA GLU A 20 -1.59 4.73 7.57
C GLU A 20 -0.88 4.18 8.80
N ALA A 21 -1.52 3.31 9.56
CA ALA A 21 -0.89 2.64 10.70
C ALA A 21 0.26 1.73 10.24
N ILE A 22 0.08 1.03 9.12
CA ILE A 22 1.13 0.19 8.55
C ILE A 22 2.32 1.05 8.10
N LYS A 23 2.05 2.21 7.49
CA LYS A 23 3.12 3.12 7.07
C LYS A 23 3.97 3.55 8.28
N ALA A 24 3.32 3.92 9.37
CA ALA A 24 4.04 4.31 10.59
C ALA A 24 4.91 3.16 11.12
N HIS A 25 4.38 1.95 11.08
CA HIS A 25 5.13 0.78 11.53
C HIS A 25 6.35 0.49 10.62
N LEU A 26 6.17 0.61 9.30
CA LEU A 26 7.26 0.42 8.36
C LEU A 26 8.34 1.49 8.53
N ASP A 27 7.94 2.73 8.84
CA ASP A 27 8.88 3.80 9.15
C ASP A 27 9.74 3.45 10.36
N GLU A 28 9.13 2.89 11.40
CA GLU A 28 9.87 2.46 12.59
C GLU A 28 10.87 1.37 12.28
N LEU A 29 10.51 0.47 11.36
CA LEU A 29 11.38 -0.65 10.96
C LEU A 29 12.43 -0.25 9.94
N GLY A 30 12.34 0.96 9.39
CA GLY A 30 13.26 1.42 8.35
C GLY A 30 13.02 0.75 7.01
N ILE A 31 11.79 0.31 6.73
CA ILE A 31 11.43 -0.35 5.50
C ILE A 31 10.77 0.66 4.56
N ALA A 32 11.30 0.78 3.34
CA ALA A 32 10.74 1.69 2.34
C ALA A 32 9.41 1.16 1.79
N TYR A 33 8.51 2.07 1.46
CA TYR A 33 7.22 1.72 0.88
C TYR A 33 6.80 2.76 -0.16
N THR A 34 5.87 2.37 -1.02
CA THR A 34 5.24 3.26 -1.99
C THR A 34 3.72 3.17 -1.78
N ASP A 35 3.10 4.30 -1.56
CA ASP A 35 1.66 4.39 -1.31
C ASP A 35 0.94 4.66 -2.64
N PHE A 36 0.18 3.67 -3.11
CA PHE A 36 -0.57 3.76 -4.38
C PHE A 36 -2.01 4.23 -4.19
N GLY A 37 -2.43 4.51 -2.96
CA GLY A 37 -3.74 5.04 -2.66
C GLY A 37 -4.51 4.14 -1.69
N THR A 38 -5.59 4.59 -1.16
CA THR A 38 -6.07 5.96 -1.29
C THR A 38 -5.38 6.85 -0.26
N ASP A 39 -5.40 8.17 -0.46
CA ASP A 39 -4.77 9.10 0.47
C ASP A 39 -5.79 9.81 1.38
N SER A 40 -7.02 9.34 1.38
CA SER A 40 -8.07 9.90 2.23
C SER A 40 -9.15 8.84 2.48
N THR A 41 -10.13 9.19 3.34
CA THR A 41 -11.27 8.32 3.60
C THR A 41 -12.40 8.52 2.59
N ALA A 42 -12.21 9.35 1.58
CA ALA A 42 -13.19 9.54 0.53
C ALA A 42 -13.40 8.23 -0.24
N SER A 43 -14.64 7.99 -0.68
CA SER A 43 -14.96 6.78 -1.42
C SER A 43 -14.21 6.73 -2.74
N VAL A 44 -13.57 5.59 -3.03
CA VAL A 44 -12.80 5.38 -4.26
C VAL A 44 -13.09 3.99 -4.80
N ASP A 45 -12.82 3.80 -6.09
CA ASP A 45 -12.96 2.50 -6.72
C ASP A 45 -11.80 1.59 -6.32
N TYR A 46 -12.14 0.52 -5.62
CA TYR A 46 -11.16 -0.45 -5.16
C TYR A 46 -10.23 -0.96 -6.27
N PRO A 47 -10.74 -1.34 -7.47
CA PRO A 47 -9.87 -1.93 -8.48
C PRO A 47 -8.71 -1.05 -8.94
N ASP A 48 -8.89 0.28 -8.96
CA ASP A 48 -7.88 1.18 -9.52
C ASP A 48 -6.56 1.11 -8.75
N TYR A 49 -6.60 1.32 -7.44
CA TYR A 49 -5.37 1.33 -6.66
C TYR A 49 -4.83 -0.09 -6.39
N ALA A 50 -5.72 -1.07 -6.30
CA ALA A 50 -5.29 -2.47 -6.14
C ALA A 50 -4.50 -2.92 -7.36
N VAL A 51 -4.97 -2.56 -8.57
CA VAL A 51 -4.27 -2.90 -9.80
C VAL A 51 -2.90 -2.23 -9.83
N LYS A 52 -2.81 -0.97 -9.42
CA LYS A 52 -1.52 -0.26 -9.40
C LYS A 52 -0.52 -0.96 -8.47
N GLY A 53 -0.97 -1.36 -7.29
CA GLY A 53 -0.11 -2.06 -6.35
C GLY A 53 0.36 -3.40 -6.88
N CYS A 54 -0.54 -4.19 -7.46
CA CYS A 54 -0.20 -5.48 -8.02
C CYS A 54 0.75 -5.35 -9.20
N ARG A 55 0.53 -4.36 -10.08
CA ARG A 55 1.42 -4.13 -11.20
C ARG A 55 2.82 -3.73 -10.78
N ALA A 56 2.94 -2.97 -9.69
CA ALA A 56 4.25 -2.59 -9.17
C ALA A 56 5.06 -3.81 -8.74
N VAL A 57 4.40 -4.84 -8.22
CA VAL A 57 5.08 -6.10 -7.90
C VAL A 57 5.44 -6.86 -9.16
N GLN A 58 4.50 -6.94 -10.12
CA GLN A 58 4.72 -7.67 -11.37
C GLN A 58 5.85 -7.08 -12.20
N ASP A 59 5.97 -5.76 -12.25
CA ASP A 59 7.01 -5.11 -13.06
C ASP A 59 8.34 -4.98 -12.33
N GLY A 60 8.41 -5.42 -11.09
CA GLY A 60 9.65 -5.40 -10.32
C GLY A 60 9.94 -4.11 -9.59
N SER A 61 9.01 -3.15 -9.56
CA SER A 61 9.20 -1.89 -8.84
C SER A 61 9.12 -2.08 -7.34
N CYS A 62 8.31 -3.04 -6.89
CA CYS A 62 8.09 -3.31 -5.46
C CYS A 62 8.33 -4.77 -5.15
N ALA A 63 8.77 -5.05 -3.93
CA ALA A 63 9.04 -6.41 -3.48
C ALA A 63 7.77 -7.21 -3.24
N LEU A 64 6.75 -6.56 -2.66
CA LEU A 64 5.45 -7.18 -2.39
C LEU A 64 4.41 -6.08 -2.22
N ALA A 65 3.15 -6.46 -2.15
CA ALA A 65 2.05 -5.52 -1.99
C ALA A 65 1.21 -5.88 -0.78
N ILE A 66 0.76 -4.86 -0.05
CA ILE A 66 -0.19 -5.00 1.04
C ILE A 66 -1.43 -4.21 0.66
N LEU A 67 -2.56 -4.91 0.58
CA LEU A 67 -3.84 -4.31 0.21
C LEU A 67 -4.75 -4.29 1.42
N CYS A 68 -5.27 -3.12 1.78
CA CYS A 68 -6.15 -2.95 2.93
C CYS A 68 -7.56 -2.67 2.46
N CYS A 69 -8.50 -3.52 2.85
CA CYS A 69 -9.90 -3.40 2.44
C CYS A 69 -10.77 -3.32 3.70
N GLY A 70 -11.63 -2.30 3.75
CA GLY A 70 -12.47 -2.05 4.92
C GLY A 70 -13.90 -2.54 4.82
N THR A 71 -14.23 -3.34 3.82
CA THR A 71 -15.60 -3.83 3.65
C THR A 71 -15.81 -5.18 4.29
#